data_c4226b8f8bea391c9ae9d2b65907414f
#
_entry.id   c4226b8f8bea391c9ae9d2b65907414f
#
_cell.length_a   1.000
_cell.length_b   1.000
_cell.length_c   1.000
_cell.angle_alpha   90.00
_cell.angle_beta   90.00
_cell.angle_gamma   90.00
#
_symmetry.space_group_name_H-M   'P 1'
#
loop_
_entity.id
_entity.type
_entity.pdbx_description
1 polymer ?
#
loop_
_entity_poly.entity_id
_entity_poly.type
_entity_poly.pdbx_seq_one_letter_code
_entity_poly.pdbx_strand_id
1 'polypeptide(L)'
;MLIAASILTGLAALIHVYIFYMESLAWTSKRTRATFGLTEEQARSTQEMAFNQGFYNLFLAIAVFVGLVYLALGNQVVGATLLFVGAGSMVAAAVVLFIFSADKRAAALKQGVIPALGLIALVLVLAL
;
A
#
# COMPACT_ATOMS: atom_id res chain seq x y z
N MET A 1 6.35 7.62 19.72
CA MET A 1 6.59 7.79 18.27
C MET A 1 6.70 6.46 17.54
N LEU A 2 7.45 5.45 18.01
CA LEU A 2 7.54 4.13 17.37
C LEU A 2 6.17 3.45 17.23
N ILE A 3 5.33 3.52 18.27
CA ILE A 3 3.96 2.98 18.23
C ILE A 3 3.13 3.65 17.11
N ALA A 4 3.22 4.97 16.98
CA ALA A 4 2.50 5.70 15.92
C ALA A 4 3.00 5.28 14.51
N ALA A 5 4.32 5.16 14.31
CA ALA A 5 4.91 4.67 13.07
C ALA A 5 4.41 3.26 12.75
N SER A 6 4.40 2.36 13.74
CA SER A 6 3.92 0.98 13.58
C SER A 6 2.43 0.90 13.25
N ILE A 7 1.60 1.71 13.90
CA ILE A 7 0.15 1.76 13.62
C ILE A 7 -0.09 2.27 12.19
N LEU A 8 0.54 3.37 11.80
CA LEU A 8 0.34 3.96 10.48
C LEU A 8 0.82 3.04 9.35
N THR A 9 2.01 2.44 9.49
CA THR A 9 2.51 1.47 8.49
C THR A 9 1.68 0.20 8.46
N GLY A 10 1.22 -0.29 9.61
CA GLY A 10 0.29 -1.43 9.70
C GLY A 10 -1.05 -1.15 9.03
N LEU A 11 -1.63 0.03 9.23
CA LEU A 11 -2.86 0.46 8.54
C LEU A 11 -2.63 0.55 7.02
N ALA A 12 -1.48 1.08 6.58
CA ALA A 12 -1.11 1.10 5.17
C ALA A 12 -1.06 -0.31 4.58
N ALA A 13 -0.46 -1.26 5.30
CA ALA A 13 -0.43 -2.66 4.87
C ALA A 13 -1.83 -3.27 4.78
N LEU A 14 -2.73 -3.01 5.73
CA LEU A 14 -4.12 -3.47 5.67
C LEU A 14 -4.88 -2.90 4.47
N ILE A 15 -4.67 -1.62 4.14
CA ILE A 15 -5.23 -1.00 2.94
C ILE A 15 -4.74 -1.74 1.68
N HIS A 16 -3.45 -2.08 1.60
CA HIS A 16 -2.88 -2.79 0.46
C HIS A 16 -3.35 -4.25 0.37
N VAL A 17 -3.63 -4.91 1.49
CA VAL A 17 -4.35 -6.21 1.49
C VAL A 17 -5.76 -6.05 0.91
N TYR A 18 -6.47 -4.97 1.24
CA TYR A 18 -7.78 -4.70 0.65
C TYR A 18 -7.70 -4.38 -0.84
N ILE A 19 -6.67 -3.65 -1.28
CA ILE A 19 -6.41 -3.42 -2.71
C ILE A 19 -6.14 -4.75 -3.42
N PHE A 20 -5.33 -5.63 -2.85
CA PHE A 20 -5.13 -6.99 -3.36
C PHE A 20 -6.46 -7.73 -3.54
N TYR A 21 -7.34 -7.69 -2.53
CA TYR A 21 -8.66 -8.30 -2.64
C TYR A 21 -9.45 -7.75 -3.82
N MET A 22 -9.52 -6.42 -3.97
CA MET A 22 -10.24 -5.79 -5.07
C MET A 22 -9.65 -6.14 -6.45
N GLU A 23 -8.33 -6.08 -6.57
CA GLU A 23 -7.63 -6.26 -7.85
C GLU A 23 -7.53 -7.73 -8.27
N SER A 24 -7.22 -8.64 -7.34
CA SER A 24 -6.98 -10.05 -7.67
C SER A 24 -8.23 -10.93 -7.55
N LEU A 25 -9.16 -10.61 -6.65
CA LEU A 25 -10.29 -11.49 -6.34
C LEU A 25 -11.66 -10.92 -6.72
N ALA A 26 -11.81 -9.60 -6.75
CA ALA A 26 -13.09 -8.92 -6.91
C ALA A 26 -13.09 -7.83 -8.01
N TRP A 27 -12.20 -7.91 -9.00
CA TRP A 27 -11.98 -6.84 -9.98
C TRP A 27 -13.24 -6.47 -10.78
N THR A 28 -14.03 -7.46 -11.19
CA THR A 28 -15.26 -7.24 -11.98
C THR A 28 -16.50 -6.92 -11.16
N SER A 29 -16.41 -6.94 -9.83
CA SER A 29 -17.54 -6.62 -8.95
C SER A 29 -18.00 -5.16 -9.10
N LYS A 30 -19.29 -4.91 -8.87
CA LYS A 30 -19.85 -3.54 -8.93
C LYS A 30 -19.10 -2.58 -8.01
N ARG A 31 -18.76 -3.01 -6.80
CA ARG A 31 -18.06 -2.19 -5.81
C ARG A 31 -16.66 -1.80 -6.26
N THR A 32 -15.88 -2.76 -6.76
CA THR A 32 -14.53 -2.50 -7.27
C THR A 32 -14.59 -1.60 -8.50
N ARG A 33 -15.48 -1.88 -9.45
CA ARG A 33 -15.66 -1.04 -10.63
C ARG A 33 -16.00 0.41 -10.27
N ALA A 34 -16.89 0.62 -9.29
CA ALA A 34 -17.22 1.95 -8.79
C ALA A 34 -16.01 2.64 -8.14
N THR A 35 -15.20 1.89 -7.39
CA THR A 35 -13.99 2.42 -6.72
C THR A 35 -12.94 2.89 -7.73
N PHE A 36 -12.74 2.14 -8.82
CA PHE A 36 -11.74 2.45 -9.85
C PHE A 36 -12.29 3.20 -11.07
N GLY A 37 -13.57 3.50 -11.11
CA GLY A 37 -14.21 4.20 -12.23
C GLY A 37 -14.23 3.40 -13.53
N LEU A 38 -14.49 2.08 -13.46
CA LEU A 38 -14.45 1.16 -14.60
C LEU A 38 -15.84 0.76 -15.07
N THR A 39 -15.99 0.66 -16.38
CA THR A 39 -17.10 -0.09 -17.00
C THR A 39 -16.88 -1.60 -16.82
N GLU A 40 -17.93 -2.39 -17.02
CA GLU A 40 -17.82 -3.86 -16.99
C GLU A 40 -16.85 -4.39 -18.06
N GLU A 41 -16.90 -3.82 -19.26
CA GLU A 41 -16.03 -4.20 -20.37
C GLU A 41 -14.56 -3.87 -20.06
N GLN A 42 -14.27 -2.68 -19.51
CA GLN A 42 -12.94 -2.29 -19.08
C GLN A 42 -12.40 -3.22 -17.97
N ALA A 43 -13.23 -3.57 -16.99
CA ALA A 43 -12.82 -4.48 -15.94
C ALA A 43 -12.50 -5.87 -16.49
N ARG A 44 -13.32 -6.41 -17.42
CA ARG A 44 -13.06 -7.71 -18.04
C ARG A 44 -11.78 -7.72 -18.88
N SER A 45 -11.55 -6.69 -19.67
CA SER A 45 -10.35 -6.58 -20.53
C SER A 45 -9.04 -6.39 -19.76
N THR A 46 -9.10 -5.88 -18.53
CA THR A 46 -7.91 -5.62 -17.69
C THR A 46 -7.76 -6.60 -16.52
N GLN A 47 -8.60 -7.62 -16.44
CA GLN A 47 -8.68 -8.53 -15.29
C GLN A 47 -7.35 -9.26 -15.01
N GLU A 48 -6.67 -9.74 -16.04
CA GLU A 48 -5.39 -10.43 -15.90
C GLU A 48 -4.30 -9.49 -15.34
N MET A 49 -4.24 -8.26 -15.83
CA MET A 49 -3.30 -7.26 -15.33
C MET A 49 -3.61 -6.89 -13.88
N ALA A 50 -4.89 -6.69 -13.56
CA ALA A 50 -5.33 -6.38 -12.20
C ALA A 50 -5.02 -7.52 -11.23
N PHE A 51 -5.18 -8.77 -11.64
CA PHE A 51 -4.81 -9.94 -10.84
C PHE A 51 -3.34 -9.89 -10.42
N ASN A 52 -2.43 -9.68 -11.36
CA ASN A 52 -1.00 -9.54 -11.06
C ASN A 52 -0.71 -8.34 -10.16
N GLN A 53 -1.31 -7.20 -10.46
CA GLN A 53 -1.13 -5.96 -9.71
C GLN A 53 -1.54 -6.12 -8.24
N GLY A 54 -2.64 -6.82 -7.99
CA GLY A 54 -3.10 -7.11 -6.63
C GLY A 54 -2.08 -7.93 -5.83
N PHE A 55 -1.44 -8.92 -6.43
CA PHE A 55 -0.39 -9.70 -5.77
C PHE A 55 0.84 -8.85 -5.43
N TYR A 56 1.25 -7.88 -6.27
CA TYR A 56 2.30 -6.93 -5.90
C TYR A 56 1.91 -6.11 -4.66
N ASN A 57 0.66 -5.66 -4.56
CA ASN A 57 0.16 -4.97 -3.37
C ASN A 57 0.20 -5.88 -2.13
N LEU A 58 -0.14 -7.15 -2.27
CA LEU A 58 -0.04 -8.13 -1.18
C LEU A 58 1.42 -8.31 -0.71
N PHE A 59 2.37 -8.42 -1.63
CA PHE A 59 3.78 -8.60 -1.28
C PHE A 59 4.34 -7.38 -0.54
N LEU A 60 3.94 -6.17 -0.91
CA LEU A 60 4.29 -4.96 -0.18
C LEU A 60 3.72 -4.97 1.24
N ALA A 61 2.47 -5.40 1.41
CA ALA A 61 1.85 -5.54 2.71
C ALA A 61 2.57 -6.59 3.58
N ILE A 62 2.94 -7.73 3.01
CA ILE A 62 3.72 -8.77 3.70
C ILE A 62 5.06 -8.23 4.17
N ALA A 63 5.78 -7.48 3.33
CA ALA A 63 7.05 -6.87 3.71
C ALA A 63 6.89 -5.94 4.93
N VAL A 64 5.84 -5.13 4.95
CA VAL A 64 5.52 -4.25 6.10
C VAL A 64 5.20 -5.08 7.34
N PHE A 65 4.34 -6.10 7.26
CA PHE A 65 4.00 -6.93 8.41
C PHE A 65 5.22 -7.66 8.99
N VAL A 66 6.07 -8.22 8.14
CA VAL A 66 7.33 -8.85 8.57
C VAL A 66 8.24 -7.82 9.23
N GLY A 67 8.33 -6.61 8.68
CA GLY A 67 9.07 -5.50 9.28
C GLY A 67 8.57 -5.14 10.68
N LEU A 68 7.25 -5.07 10.88
CA LEU A 68 6.64 -4.82 12.19
C LEU A 68 6.96 -5.93 13.20
N VAL A 69 6.96 -7.19 12.76
CA VAL A 69 7.35 -8.31 13.63
C VAL A 69 8.82 -8.17 14.07
N TYR A 70 9.75 -7.85 13.15
CA TYR A 70 11.15 -7.64 13.50
C TYR A 70 11.36 -6.46 14.45
N LEU A 71 10.60 -5.36 14.28
CA LEU A 71 10.62 -4.25 15.24
C LEU A 71 10.16 -4.69 16.63
N ALA A 72 9.08 -5.46 16.71
CA ALA A 72 8.56 -5.99 17.97
C ALA A 72 9.55 -6.94 18.67
N LEU A 73 10.35 -7.68 17.88
CA LEU A 73 11.42 -8.55 18.39
C LEU A 73 12.72 -7.78 18.74
N GLY A 74 12.73 -6.46 18.62
CA GLY A 74 13.88 -5.62 18.94
C GLY A 74 14.93 -5.49 17.83
N ASN A 75 14.72 -6.11 16.67
CA ASN A 75 15.62 -5.97 15.52
C ASN A 75 15.23 -4.73 14.69
N GLN A 76 15.69 -3.57 15.13
CA GLN A 76 15.38 -2.28 14.50
C GLN A 76 15.91 -2.18 13.07
N VAL A 77 17.09 -2.71 12.79
CA VAL A 77 17.71 -2.61 11.45
C VAL A 77 16.88 -3.35 10.40
N VAL A 78 16.58 -4.61 10.64
CA VAL A 78 15.77 -5.41 9.71
C VAL A 78 14.35 -4.87 9.64
N GLY A 79 13.75 -4.56 10.78
CA GLY A 79 12.39 -4.04 10.85
C GLY A 79 12.23 -2.72 10.08
N ALA A 80 13.08 -1.73 10.36
CA ALA A 80 13.04 -0.45 9.65
C ALA A 80 13.32 -0.60 8.15
N THR A 81 14.29 -1.43 7.77
CA THR A 81 14.59 -1.68 6.35
C THR A 81 13.36 -2.22 5.61
N LEU A 82 12.68 -3.21 6.17
CA LEU A 82 11.47 -3.78 5.55
C LEU A 82 10.31 -2.77 5.50
N LEU A 83 10.15 -1.93 6.51
CA LEU A 83 9.16 -0.85 6.47
C LEU A 83 9.50 0.18 5.40
N PHE A 84 10.76 0.59 5.26
CA PHE A 84 11.17 1.52 4.19
C PHE A 84 10.97 0.91 2.81
N VAL A 85 11.29 -0.36 2.60
CA VAL A 85 11.08 -1.04 1.32
C VAL A 85 9.59 -1.20 1.04
N GLY A 86 8.80 -1.74 1.96
CA GLY A 86 7.37 -1.99 1.75
C GLY A 86 6.56 -0.70 1.65
N ALA A 87 6.52 0.09 2.73
CA ALA A 87 5.74 1.34 2.75
C ALA A 87 6.33 2.40 1.81
N GLY A 88 7.65 2.44 1.62
CA GLY A 88 8.30 3.33 0.65
C GLY A 88 7.89 3.04 -0.79
N SER A 89 7.78 1.77 -1.16
CA SER A 89 7.25 1.37 -2.48
C SER A 89 5.78 1.76 -2.64
N MET A 90 4.97 1.66 -1.59
CA MET A 90 3.57 2.12 -1.61
C MET A 90 3.50 3.64 -1.88
N VAL A 91 4.32 4.43 -1.21
CA VAL A 91 4.41 5.89 -1.43
C VAL A 91 4.88 6.20 -2.83
N ALA A 92 5.94 5.54 -3.30
CA ALA A 92 6.49 5.76 -4.64
C ALA A 92 5.46 5.44 -5.73
N ALA A 93 4.73 4.32 -5.60
CA ALA A 93 3.66 3.95 -6.52
C ALA A 93 2.52 4.98 -6.50
N ALA A 94 2.13 5.47 -5.32
CA ALA A 94 1.11 6.51 -5.19
C ALA A 94 1.54 7.83 -5.84
N VAL A 95 2.80 8.23 -5.71
CA VAL A 95 3.37 9.42 -6.38
C VAL A 95 3.31 9.26 -7.90
N VAL A 96 3.73 8.12 -8.42
CA VAL A 96 3.66 7.83 -9.87
C VAL A 96 2.21 7.90 -10.36
N LEU A 97 1.27 7.28 -9.65
CA LEU A 97 -0.15 7.32 -9.99
C LEU A 97 -0.70 8.75 -9.98
N PHE A 98 -0.33 9.54 -8.97
CA PHE A 98 -0.76 10.95 -8.83
C PHE A 98 -0.27 11.84 -9.97
N ILE A 99 0.98 11.64 -10.42
CA ILE A 99 1.59 12.44 -11.48
C ILE A 99 1.02 12.07 -12.85
N PHE A 100 0.95 10.77 -13.16
CA PHE A 100 0.66 10.29 -14.51
C PHE A 100 -0.82 9.99 -14.80
N SER A 101 -1.69 9.94 -13.77
CA SER A 101 -3.11 9.61 -13.92
C SER A 101 -3.97 10.63 -13.18
N ALA A 102 -4.30 11.74 -13.86
CA ALA A 102 -5.04 12.86 -13.24
C ALA A 102 -6.43 12.45 -12.71
N ASP A 103 -7.08 11.52 -13.40
CA ASP A 103 -8.39 10.95 -13.01
C ASP A 103 -8.33 10.05 -11.76
N LYS A 104 -7.12 9.60 -11.37
CA LYS A 104 -6.88 8.69 -10.24
C LYS A 104 -6.18 9.33 -9.04
N ARG A 105 -6.04 10.66 -9.04
CA ARG A 105 -5.36 11.38 -7.94
C ARG A 105 -5.99 11.14 -6.57
N ALA A 106 -7.32 11.06 -6.50
CA ALA A 106 -8.00 10.76 -5.25
C ALA A 106 -7.65 9.35 -4.73
N ALA A 107 -7.55 8.36 -5.61
CA ALA A 107 -7.12 7.02 -5.25
C ALA A 107 -5.64 7.00 -4.80
N ALA A 108 -4.77 7.73 -5.50
CA ALA A 108 -3.36 7.88 -5.14
C ALA A 108 -3.18 8.47 -3.74
N LEU A 109 -3.93 9.50 -3.38
CA LEU A 109 -3.91 10.09 -2.03
C LEU A 109 -4.39 9.10 -0.97
N LYS A 110 -5.48 8.38 -1.23
CA LYS A 110 -6.02 7.39 -0.28
C LYS A 110 -5.03 6.28 0.06
N GLN A 111 -4.23 5.83 -0.90
CA GLN A 111 -3.25 4.75 -0.66
C GLN A 111 -1.86 5.26 -0.24
N GLY A 112 -1.50 6.51 -0.56
CA GLY A 112 -0.15 7.03 -0.35
C GLY A 112 0.04 7.85 0.92
N VAL A 113 -0.98 8.56 1.40
CA VAL A 113 -0.84 9.47 2.56
C VAL A 113 -0.53 8.71 3.84
N ILE A 114 -1.22 7.62 4.12
CA ILE A 114 -1.03 6.85 5.37
C ILE A 114 0.38 6.25 5.44
N PRO A 115 0.90 5.53 4.42
CA PRO A 115 2.26 5.04 4.47
C PRO A 115 3.31 6.15 4.52
N ALA A 116 3.07 7.31 3.87
CA ALA A 116 3.97 8.46 3.96
C ALA A 116 4.08 8.99 5.39
N LEU A 117 2.96 9.18 6.09
CA LEU A 117 2.93 9.59 7.48
C LEU A 117 3.62 8.56 8.39
N GLY A 118 3.42 7.27 8.13
CA GLY A 118 4.09 6.19 8.85
C GLY A 118 5.61 6.23 8.70
N LEU A 119 6.10 6.47 7.49
CA LEU A 119 7.54 6.60 7.23
C LEU A 119 8.14 7.86 7.83
N ILE A 120 7.43 9.00 7.78
CA ILE A 120 7.88 10.23 8.46
C ILE A 120 8.02 9.98 9.96
N ALA A 121 7.02 9.35 10.58
CA ALA A 121 7.10 8.99 11.99
C ALA A 121 8.27 8.04 12.30
N LEU A 122 8.55 7.08 11.41
CA LEU A 122 9.68 6.16 11.56
C LEU A 122 11.03 6.89 11.44
N VAL A 123 11.18 7.78 10.46
CA VAL A 123 12.40 8.61 10.31
C VAL A 123 12.67 9.43 11.58
N LEU A 124 11.63 10.06 12.13
CA LEU A 124 11.75 10.84 13.37
C LEU A 124 12.17 9.98 14.57
N VAL A 125 11.73 8.72 14.63
CA VAL A 125 12.16 7.77 15.68
C VAL A 125 13.64 7.40 15.55
N LEU A 126 14.11 7.21 14.32
CA LEU A 126 15.49 6.78 14.07
C LEU A 126 16.50 7.94 14.15
N ALA A 127 16.05 9.19 14.01
CA ALA A 127 16.88 10.39 14.06
C ALA A 127 17.04 11.01 15.46
N LEU A 128 16.17 10.64 16.40
CA LEU A 128 16.16 11.11 17.80
C LEU A 128 16.73 10.07 18.76
#